data_8f86962742db10c70c98bcfe505dd2a9
#
_entry.id   8f86962742db10c70c98bcfe505dd2a9
#
_cell.length_a   1.000
_cell.length_b   1.000
_cell.length_c   1.000
_cell.angle_alpha   90.00
_cell.angle_beta   90.00
_cell.angle_gamma   90.00
#
_symmetry.space_group_name_H-M   'P 1'
#
loop_
_entity.id
_entity.type
_entity.pdbx_description
1 polymer ?
#
loop_
_entity_poly.entity_id
_entity_poly.type
_entity_poly.pdbx_seq_one_letter_code
_entity_poly.pdbx_strand_id
1 'polypeptide(L)'
;MINKGEMYMKKKGMNPWVCIGCFCLLGLLIGLFPGYRFSAGICFGIAALIGLFQLLILLGKTHPKLSKILKTAFSLCLSLGILAAAITGAAIMSASYGRTEQESGRLIVLGAGVNGTVPSLSLRERLDAAYAYLQDHPNTICVVSGGQGSGEDISEAECMYRYLTAKGIDPQRIIREDQATSTQENLTYSMDLIGWEYASSVGIVSSEYHLFRARLMARELGMDPIMIPAETTYLSLRVNYFLREIAAVWYYMILGG
;
A
#
# COMPACT_ATOMS: atom_id res chain seq x y z
N MET A 1 46.71 48.05 7.09
CA MET A 1 46.17 47.17 6.01
C MET A 1 45.90 45.84 6.61
N ILE A 2 44.64 45.56 6.93
CA ILE A 2 44.22 44.30 7.54
C ILE A 2 43.84 43.37 6.38
N ASN A 3 44.63 42.29 6.24
CA ASN A 3 44.44 41.25 5.23
C ASN A 3 43.19 40.45 5.59
N LYS A 4 42.09 40.69 4.86
CA LYS A 4 40.86 39.86 4.97
C LYS A 4 41.11 38.52 4.30
N GLY A 5 41.73 37.60 5.02
CA GLY A 5 41.70 36.19 4.67
C GLY A 5 40.28 35.67 4.79
N GLU A 6 39.59 35.55 3.67
CA GLU A 6 38.30 34.88 3.58
C GLU A 6 38.42 33.41 4.06
N MET A 7 37.98 33.18 5.29
CA MET A 7 37.81 31.84 5.86
C MET A 7 36.60 31.22 5.20
N TYR A 8 36.75 30.72 3.97
CA TYR A 8 35.78 29.80 3.35
C TYR A 8 35.77 28.51 4.16
N MET A 9 34.92 28.45 5.16
CA MET A 9 34.58 27.18 5.77
C MET A 9 33.94 26.31 4.68
N LYS A 10 34.75 25.46 4.04
CA LYS A 10 34.25 24.34 3.23
C LYS A 10 33.31 23.55 4.12
N LYS A 11 31.98 23.69 3.96
CA LYS A 11 31.01 22.82 4.59
C LYS A 11 31.42 21.39 4.22
N LYS A 12 31.99 20.67 5.17
CA LYS A 12 32.36 19.28 5.02
C LYS A 12 31.02 18.52 4.94
N GLY A 13 30.58 18.23 3.72
CA GLY A 13 29.41 17.36 3.51
C GLY A 13 29.64 16.02 4.23
N MET A 14 28.57 15.40 4.67
CA MET A 14 28.63 14.08 5.33
C MET A 14 29.32 13.06 4.40
N ASN A 15 30.23 12.27 4.95
CA ASN A 15 30.96 11.26 4.18
C ASN A 15 29.95 10.23 3.61
N PRO A 16 29.88 10.01 2.28
CA PRO A 16 28.94 9.09 1.69
C PRO A 16 29.00 7.66 2.25
N TRP A 17 30.18 7.20 2.63
CA TRP A 17 30.36 5.89 3.23
C TRP A 17 29.72 5.77 4.63
N VAL A 18 29.71 6.87 5.38
CA VAL A 18 28.98 6.95 6.65
C VAL A 18 27.47 6.91 6.37
N CYS A 19 26.98 7.59 5.34
CA CYS A 19 25.58 7.52 4.95
C CYS A 19 25.16 6.09 4.59
N ILE A 20 25.97 5.39 3.79
CA ILE A 20 25.70 3.97 3.45
C ILE A 20 25.63 3.13 4.72
N GLY A 21 26.60 3.27 5.63
CA GLY A 21 26.60 2.54 6.89
C GLY A 21 25.36 2.81 7.75
N CYS A 22 24.94 4.08 7.85
CA CYS A 22 23.73 4.49 8.57
C CYS A 22 22.45 3.87 7.96
N PHE A 23 22.30 3.91 6.64
CA PHE A 23 21.13 3.30 5.99
C PHE A 23 21.12 1.78 6.11
N CYS A 24 22.26 1.13 6.02
CA CYS A 24 22.36 -0.33 6.25
C CYS A 24 21.99 -0.68 7.70
N LEU A 25 22.51 0.04 8.69
CA LEU A 25 22.19 -0.20 10.10
C LEU A 25 20.69 0.05 10.37
N LEU A 26 20.14 1.16 9.84
CA LEU A 26 18.72 1.46 9.97
C LEU A 26 17.86 0.37 9.33
N GLY A 27 18.23 -0.10 8.14
CA GLY A 27 17.53 -1.21 7.46
C GLY A 27 17.56 -2.51 8.27
N LEU A 28 18.70 -2.83 8.89
CA LEU A 28 18.81 -3.99 9.79
C LEU A 28 17.89 -3.85 11.00
N LEU A 29 17.89 -2.69 11.68
CA LEU A 29 17.05 -2.45 12.85
C LEU A 29 15.56 -2.50 12.52
N ILE A 30 15.13 -1.85 11.44
CA ILE A 30 13.74 -1.87 10.98
C ILE A 30 13.33 -3.28 10.56
N GLY A 31 14.22 -4.03 9.91
CA GLY A 31 13.99 -5.40 9.44
C GLY A 31 13.72 -6.43 10.55
N LEU A 32 14.07 -6.12 11.82
CA LEU A 32 13.70 -6.93 12.97
C LEU A 32 12.19 -7.00 13.21
N PHE A 33 11.44 -6.02 12.69
CA PHE A 33 9.99 -5.97 12.82
C PHE A 33 9.34 -6.50 11.53
N PRO A 34 8.65 -7.65 11.56
CA PRO A 34 8.11 -8.31 10.35
C PRO A 34 7.22 -7.39 9.47
N GLY A 35 6.40 -6.54 10.09
CA GLY A 35 5.52 -5.60 9.39
C GLY A 35 6.26 -4.50 8.60
N TYR A 36 7.57 -4.29 8.82
CA TYR A 36 8.37 -3.21 8.22
C TYR A 36 9.46 -3.69 7.25
N ARG A 37 9.42 -4.96 6.83
CA ARG A 37 10.42 -5.54 5.90
C ARG A 37 10.55 -4.74 4.61
N PHE A 38 9.45 -4.17 4.10
CA PHE A 38 9.46 -3.32 2.91
C PHE A 38 10.26 -2.02 3.14
N SER A 39 10.01 -1.32 4.24
CA SER A 39 10.77 -0.12 4.61
C SER A 39 12.26 -0.41 4.85
N ALA A 40 12.58 -1.57 5.41
CA ALA A 40 13.97 -2.03 5.53
C ALA A 40 14.61 -2.19 4.14
N GLY A 41 13.89 -2.79 3.18
CA GLY A 41 14.32 -2.90 1.78
C GLY A 41 14.60 -1.55 1.12
N ILE A 42 13.78 -0.53 1.40
CA ILE A 42 14.02 0.84 0.93
C ILE A 42 15.34 1.39 1.47
N CYS A 43 15.65 1.20 2.76
CA CYS A 43 16.90 1.64 3.35
C CYS A 43 18.12 1.02 2.64
N PHE A 44 18.10 -0.28 2.37
CA PHE A 44 19.16 -0.96 1.60
C PHE A 44 19.21 -0.46 0.16
N GLY A 45 18.08 -0.20 -0.48
CA GLY A 45 18.00 0.38 -1.82
C GLY A 45 18.66 1.76 -1.88
N ILE A 46 18.39 2.64 -0.91
CA ILE A 46 19.03 3.96 -0.81
C ILE A 46 20.54 3.80 -0.62
N ALA A 47 20.99 2.91 0.28
CA ALA A 47 22.41 2.63 0.47
C ALA A 47 23.08 2.17 -0.83
N ALA A 48 22.44 1.28 -1.59
CA ALA A 48 22.94 0.80 -2.88
C ALA A 48 23.02 1.91 -3.94
N LEU A 49 21.99 2.79 -4.03
CA LEU A 49 22.00 3.94 -4.93
C LEU A 49 23.13 4.92 -4.62
N ILE A 50 23.36 5.21 -3.33
CA ILE A 50 24.51 6.05 -2.90
C ILE A 50 25.83 5.37 -3.29
N GLY A 51 25.96 4.06 -3.04
CA GLY A 51 27.15 3.27 -3.41
C GLY A 51 27.43 3.30 -4.91
N LEU A 52 26.39 3.06 -5.72
CA LEU A 52 26.49 3.12 -7.18
C LEU A 52 26.95 4.50 -7.65
N PHE A 53 26.37 5.58 -7.10
CA PHE A 53 26.77 6.93 -7.46
C PHE A 53 28.24 7.22 -7.09
N GLN A 54 28.74 6.68 -5.93
CA GLN A 54 30.15 6.79 -5.56
C GLN A 54 31.06 6.01 -6.54
N LEU A 55 30.67 4.83 -7.00
CA LEU A 55 31.39 4.09 -8.04
C LEU A 55 31.48 4.89 -9.35
N LEU A 56 30.42 5.57 -9.75
CA LEU A 56 30.43 6.44 -10.92
C LEU A 56 31.37 7.65 -10.75
N ILE A 57 31.51 8.18 -9.53
CA ILE A 57 32.50 9.24 -9.21
C ILE A 57 33.92 8.67 -9.33
N LEU A 58 34.19 7.48 -8.79
CA LEU A 58 35.48 6.83 -8.86
C LEU A 58 35.88 6.52 -10.31
N LEU A 59 34.94 6.02 -11.12
CA LEU A 59 35.13 5.81 -12.57
C LEU A 59 35.57 7.09 -13.29
N GLY A 60 35.16 8.25 -12.81
CA GLY A 60 35.56 9.54 -13.37
C GLY A 60 37.03 9.85 -13.27
N LYS A 61 37.82 9.15 -12.42
CA LYS A 61 39.27 9.31 -12.31
C LYS A 61 39.99 8.69 -13.51
N THR A 62 39.45 7.61 -14.08
CA THR A 62 40.04 6.90 -15.23
C THR A 62 39.32 7.21 -16.54
N HIS A 63 37.99 7.36 -16.51
CA HIS A 63 37.13 7.57 -17.67
C HIS A 63 36.18 8.77 -17.48
N PRO A 64 36.66 10.03 -17.53
CA PRO A 64 35.87 11.20 -17.14
C PRO A 64 34.63 11.44 -18.02
N LYS A 65 34.74 11.21 -19.34
CA LYS A 65 33.62 11.39 -20.28
C LYS A 65 32.50 10.36 -20.00
N LEU A 66 32.86 9.08 -19.84
CA LEU A 66 31.91 8.00 -19.54
C LEU A 66 31.22 8.21 -18.20
N SER A 67 31.99 8.55 -17.16
CA SER A 67 31.45 8.86 -15.84
C SER A 67 30.44 10.01 -15.88
N LYS A 68 30.70 11.06 -16.66
CA LYS A 68 29.77 12.20 -16.82
C LYS A 68 28.46 11.73 -17.44
N ILE A 69 28.50 10.96 -18.51
CA ILE A 69 27.31 10.42 -19.20
C ILE A 69 26.50 9.56 -18.25
N LEU A 70 27.15 8.58 -17.57
CA LEU A 70 26.48 7.66 -16.66
C LEU A 70 25.87 8.37 -15.44
N LYS A 71 26.54 9.36 -14.86
CA LYS A 71 25.98 10.18 -13.75
C LYS A 71 24.76 10.98 -14.20
N THR A 72 24.81 11.56 -15.41
CA THR A 72 23.65 12.29 -15.95
C THR A 72 22.47 11.33 -16.20
N ALA A 73 22.71 10.18 -16.82
CA ALA A 73 21.68 9.16 -17.03
C ALA A 73 21.10 8.65 -15.69
N PHE A 74 21.97 8.34 -14.72
CA PHE A 74 21.56 7.91 -13.39
C PHE A 74 20.68 8.97 -12.70
N SER A 75 21.10 10.25 -12.72
CA SER A 75 20.33 11.33 -12.11
C SER A 75 18.99 11.53 -12.79
N LEU A 76 18.95 11.43 -14.13
CA LEU A 76 17.69 11.52 -14.89
C LEU A 76 16.73 10.37 -14.55
N CYS A 77 17.22 9.14 -14.56
CA CYS A 77 16.40 7.96 -14.19
C CYS A 77 15.87 8.07 -12.76
N LEU A 78 16.72 8.50 -11.81
CA LEU A 78 16.31 8.70 -10.42
C LEU A 78 15.23 9.77 -10.29
N SER A 79 15.40 10.91 -10.99
CA SER A 79 14.42 12.00 -10.99
C SER A 79 13.08 11.57 -11.57
N LEU A 80 13.09 10.84 -12.69
CA LEU A 80 11.86 10.27 -13.28
C LEU A 80 11.18 9.26 -12.35
N GLY A 81 11.94 8.40 -11.69
CA GLY A 81 11.42 7.45 -10.72
C GLY A 81 10.76 8.15 -9.51
N ILE A 82 11.39 9.20 -8.98
CA ILE A 82 10.83 10.01 -7.89
C ILE A 82 9.53 10.71 -8.35
N LEU A 83 9.53 11.28 -9.55
CA LEU A 83 8.35 11.95 -10.12
C LEU A 83 7.19 10.95 -10.28
N ALA A 84 7.47 9.77 -10.84
CA ALA A 84 6.46 8.73 -10.98
C ALA A 84 5.91 8.27 -9.62
N ALA A 85 6.78 8.10 -8.61
CA ALA A 85 6.37 7.77 -7.25
C ALA A 85 5.48 8.88 -6.63
N ALA A 86 5.82 10.15 -6.85
CA ALA A 86 5.02 11.28 -6.37
C ALA A 86 3.63 11.33 -7.03
N ILE A 87 3.54 11.10 -8.34
CA ILE A 87 2.26 11.05 -9.07
C ILE A 87 1.40 9.89 -8.57
N THR A 88 1.99 8.69 -8.46
CA THR A 88 1.27 7.51 -7.94
C THR A 88 0.83 7.74 -6.49
N GLY A 89 1.70 8.30 -5.65
CA GLY A 89 1.37 8.63 -4.26
C GLY A 89 0.21 9.63 -4.16
N ALA A 90 0.19 10.66 -5.01
CA ALA A 90 -0.91 11.61 -5.08
C ALA A 90 -2.24 10.93 -5.50
N ALA A 91 -2.20 10.00 -6.46
CA ALA A 91 -3.36 9.23 -6.88
C ALA A 91 -3.90 8.33 -5.74
N ILE A 92 -3.02 7.62 -5.01
CA ILE A 92 -3.39 6.83 -3.84
C ILE A 92 -4.03 7.72 -2.77
N MET A 93 -3.42 8.87 -2.45
CA MET A 93 -3.98 9.81 -1.46
C MET A 93 -5.35 10.35 -1.91
N SER A 94 -5.50 10.72 -3.17
CA SER A 94 -6.80 11.19 -3.69
C SER A 94 -7.90 10.14 -3.53
N ALA A 95 -7.60 8.85 -3.78
CA ALA A 95 -8.55 7.75 -3.59
C ALA A 95 -8.89 7.50 -2.11
N SER A 96 -7.95 7.78 -1.20
CA SER A 96 -8.10 7.58 0.25
C SER A 96 -9.06 8.59 0.89
N TYR A 97 -9.18 9.80 0.35
CA TYR A 97 -9.99 10.88 0.91
C TYR A 97 -11.35 11.07 0.22
N GLY A 98 -11.63 10.33 -0.84
CA GLY A 98 -12.89 10.41 -1.56
C GLY A 98 -14.04 9.78 -0.75
N ARG A 99 -14.61 10.51 0.21
CA ARG A 99 -15.92 10.17 0.78
C ARG A 99 -16.98 10.49 -0.28
N THR A 100 -17.66 9.47 -0.77
CA THR A 100 -18.87 9.65 -1.58
C THR A 100 -20.07 9.66 -0.62
N GLU A 101 -20.93 10.67 -0.74
CA GLU A 101 -22.22 10.72 -0.03
C GLU A 101 -23.23 9.68 -0.60
N GLN A 102 -22.80 8.90 -1.59
CA GLN A 102 -23.63 7.88 -2.22
C GLN A 102 -23.75 6.68 -1.29
N GLU A 103 -24.98 6.26 -1.06
CA GLU A 103 -25.30 5.04 -0.33
C GLU A 103 -25.27 3.83 -1.26
N SER A 104 -24.78 2.71 -0.74
CA SER A 104 -24.78 1.43 -1.43
C SER A 104 -25.63 0.40 -0.69
N GLY A 105 -26.57 -0.21 -1.39
CA GLY A 105 -27.33 -1.35 -0.86
C GLY A 105 -26.54 -2.67 -0.85
N ARG A 106 -25.33 -2.68 -1.41
CA ARG A 106 -24.44 -3.84 -1.49
C ARG A 106 -23.04 -3.43 -1.08
N LEU A 107 -22.43 -4.17 -0.17
CA LEU A 107 -21.11 -3.90 0.37
C LEU A 107 -20.19 -5.11 0.17
N ILE A 108 -18.96 -4.89 -0.27
CA ILE A 108 -17.90 -5.90 -0.29
C ILE A 108 -16.81 -5.45 0.69
N VAL A 109 -16.45 -6.32 1.63
CA VAL A 109 -15.32 -6.11 2.54
C VAL A 109 -14.17 -7.00 2.10
N LEU A 110 -13.06 -6.38 1.67
CA LEU A 110 -11.89 -7.12 1.22
C LEU A 110 -11.05 -7.62 2.40
N GLY A 111 -10.60 -8.86 2.33
CA GLY A 111 -9.70 -9.47 3.30
C GLY A 111 -8.34 -8.78 3.43
N ALA A 112 -7.68 -8.94 4.57
CA ALA A 112 -6.36 -8.35 4.88
C ALA A 112 -5.52 -9.20 5.86
N GLY A 113 -5.81 -10.48 5.96
CA GLY A 113 -5.10 -11.47 6.76
C GLY A 113 -5.66 -11.71 8.15
N VAL A 114 -5.48 -12.94 8.61
CA VAL A 114 -5.91 -13.45 9.92
C VAL A 114 -4.70 -13.98 10.69
N ASN A 115 -4.67 -13.76 11.99
CA ASN A 115 -3.66 -14.34 12.89
C ASN A 115 -4.31 -15.51 13.67
N GLY A 116 -4.12 -16.74 13.20
CA GLY A 116 -4.85 -17.88 13.71
C GLY A 116 -6.36 -17.75 13.42
N THR A 117 -7.14 -17.37 14.42
CA THR A 117 -8.59 -17.13 14.29
C THR A 117 -9.00 -15.67 14.51
N VAL A 118 -8.03 -14.76 14.72
CA VAL A 118 -8.28 -13.35 15.07
C VAL A 118 -7.90 -12.45 13.91
N PRO A 119 -8.70 -11.43 13.56
CA PRO A 119 -8.37 -10.54 12.46
C PRO A 119 -7.03 -9.82 12.71
N SER A 120 -6.21 -9.69 11.67
CA SER A 120 -5.05 -8.80 11.70
C SER A 120 -5.49 -7.36 12.01
N LEU A 121 -4.55 -6.48 12.36
CA LEU A 121 -4.88 -5.07 12.60
C LEU A 121 -5.58 -4.44 11.39
N SER A 122 -5.02 -4.62 10.18
CA SER A 122 -5.61 -4.07 8.95
C SER A 122 -6.99 -4.66 8.66
N LEU A 123 -7.21 -5.95 8.91
CA LEU A 123 -8.53 -6.56 8.75
C LEU A 123 -9.52 -6.01 9.76
N ARG A 124 -9.10 -5.81 11.01
CA ARG A 124 -9.95 -5.21 12.06
C ARG A 124 -10.37 -3.79 11.70
N GLU A 125 -9.44 -2.96 11.21
CA GLU A 125 -9.74 -1.60 10.77
C GLU A 125 -10.78 -1.59 9.64
N ARG A 126 -10.68 -2.53 8.67
CA ARG A 126 -11.70 -2.70 7.62
C ARG A 126 -13.05 -3.12 8.18
N LEU A 127 -13.05 -4.04 9.13
CA LEU A 127 -14.27 -4.52 9.79
C LEU A 127 -14.94 -3.44 10.64
N ASP A 128 -14.16 -2.57 11.29
CA ASP A 128 -14.72 -1.43 12.04
C ASP A 128 -15.35 -0.41 11.09
N ALA A 129 -14.74 -0.13 9.93
CA ALA A 129 -15.30 0.72 8.90
C ALA A 129 -16.58 0.11 8.29
N ALA A 130 -16.56 -1.20 8.00
CA ALA A 130 -17.74 -1.92 7.51
C ALA A 130 -18.87 -1.95 8.53
N TYR A 131 -18.54 -2.17 9.81
CA TYR A 131 -19.52 -2.15 10.89
C TYR A 131 -20.21 -0.78 11.00
N ALA A 132 -19.44 0.32 11.01
CA ALA A 132 -20.01 1.66 11.05
C ALA A 132 -20.97 1.90 9.86
N TYR A 133 -20.53 1.53 8.64
CA TYR A 133 -21.36 1.64 7.45
C TYR A 133 -22.66 0.83 7.57
N LEU A 134 -22.59 -0.43 8.02
CA LEU A 134 -23.75 -1.32 8.15
C LEU A 134 -24.73 -0.91 9.25
N GLN A 135 -24.26 -0.19 10.27
CA GLN A 135 -25.12 0.41 11.31
C GLN A 135 -25.93 1.58 10.74
N ASP A 136 -25.31 2.44 9.94
CA ASP A 136 -25.99 3.59 9.32
C ASP A 136 -26.92 3.17 8.18
N HIS A 137 -26.67 1.96 7.57
CA HIS A 137 -27.42 1.44 6.42
C HIS A 137 -28.01 0.05 6.73
N PRO A 138 -29.11 -0.06 7.47
CA PRO A 138 -29.63 -1.32 7.99
C PRO A 138 -30.11 -2.30 6.91
N ASN A 139 -30.40 -1.83 5.69
CA ASN A 139 -30.86 -2.67 4.57
C ASN A 139 -29.71 -3.15 3.65
N THR A 140 -28.46 -2.76 3.91
CA THR A 140 -27.30 -3.17 3.10
C THR A 140 -26.95 -4.62 3.33
N ILE A 141 -26.79 -5.38 2.25
CA ILE A 141 -26.23 -6.73 2.24
C ILE A 141 -24.71 -6.64 2.08
N CYS A 142 -23.98 -7.38 2.89
CA CYS A 142 -22.52 -7.34 2.96
C CYS A 142 -21.92 -8.68 2.52
N VAL A 143 -21.05 -8.67 1.51
CA VAL A 143 -20.15 -9.80 1.22
C VAL A 143 -18.85 -9.57 1.95
N VAL A 144 -18.43 -10.53 2.77
CA VAL A 144 -17.10 -10.59 3.36
C VAL A 144 -16.26 -11.57 2.55
N SER A 145 -15.20 -11.09 1.89
CA SER A 145 -14.50 -11.86 0.87
C SER A 145 -13.02 -12.04 1.20
N GLY A 146 -12.57 -13.27 1.22
CA GLY A 146 -11.19 -13.71 1.42
C GLY A 146 -11.09 -15.16 1.87
N GLY A 147 -10.29 -15.93 1.14
CA GLY A 147 -10.00 -17.33 1.44
C GLY A 147 -9.10 -17.52 2.66
N GLN A 148 -8.61 -18.72 2.85
CA GLN A 148 -7.68 -19.05 3.93
C GLN A 148 -6.25 -18.94 3.45
N GLY A 149 -5.50 -17.99 4.02
CA GLY A 149 -4.09 -17.78 3.73
C GLY A 149 -3.17 -18.78 4.46
N SER A 150 -1.90 -18.80 4.05
CA SER A 150 -0.89 -19.63 4.71
C SER A 150 -0.66 -19.17 6.15
N GLY A 151 -0.81 -20.08 7.11
CA GLY A 151 -0.66 -19.81 8.55
C GLY A 151 -1.91 -19.26 9.22
N GLU A 152 -3.05 -19.28 8.55
CA GLU A 152 -4.36 -18.97 9.10
C GLU A 152 -5.11 -20.25 9.47
N ASP A 153 -5.83 -20.25 10.58
CA ASP A 153 -6.61 -21.41 11.04
C ASP A 153 -8.02 -21.45 10.44
N ILE A 154 -8.51 -20.29 9.97
CA ILE A 154 -9.82 -20.11 9.32
C ILE A 154 -9.68 -19.17 8.13
N SER A 155 -10.65 -19.16 7.20
CA SER A 155 -10.68 -18.18 6.12
C SER A 155 -10.88 -16.76 6.64
N GLU A 156 -10.40 -15.78 5.88
CA GLU A 156 -10.64 -14.38 6.19
C GLU A 156 -12.14 -14.08 6.23
N ALA A 157 -12.93 -14.64 5.30
CA ALA A 157 -14.38 -14.50 5.26
C ALA A 157 -15.05 -15.02 6.54
N GLU A 158 -14.64 -16.18 7.05
CA GLU A 158 -15.18 -16.72 8.30
C GLU A 158 -14.80 -15.83 9.50
N CYS A 159 -13.56 -15.35 9.55
CA CYS A 159 -13.11 -14.42 10.60
C CYS A 159 -13.93 -13.12 10.59
N MET A 160 -14.17 -12.54 9.40
CA MET A 160 -14.96 -11.33 9.22
C MET A 160 -16.42 -11.53 9.62
N TYR A 161 -17.00 -12.64 9.23
CA TYR A 161 -18.38 -13.03 9.60
C TYR A 161 -18.54 -13.09 11.12
N ARG A 162 -17.64 -13.81 11.82
CA ARG A 162 -17.67 -13.91 13.28
C ARG A 162 -17.54 -12.55 13.95
N TYR A 163 -16.67 -11.69 13.42
CA TYR A 163 -16.45 -10.37 13.98
C TYR A 163 -17.69 -9.48 13.87
N LEU A 164 -18.31 -9.40 12.68
CA LEU A 164 -19.48 -8.55 12.46
C LEU A 164 -20.72 -9.07 13.19
N THR A 165 -20.93 -10.39 13.22
CA THR A 165 -22.06 -11.00 13.97
C THR A 165 -21.89 -10.81 15.47
N ALA A 166 -20.68 -10.93 16.02
CA ALA A 166 -20.40 -10.65 17.43
C ALA A 166 -20.66 -9.19 17.81
N LYS A 167 -20.54 -8.26 16.84
CA LYS A 167 -20.90 -6.84 17.01
C LYS A 167 -22.40 -6.56 16.81
N GLY A 168 -23.21 -7.56 16.50
CA GLY A 168 -24.67 -7.43 16.39
C GLY A 168 -25.21 -7.16 15.00
N ILE A 169 -24.38 -7.32 13.93
CA ILE A 169 -24.92 -7.32 12.56
C ILE A 169 -25.67 -8.64 12.32
N ASP A 170 -26.88 -8.52 11.77
CA ASP A 170 -27.73 -9.68 11.46
C ASP A 170 -26.97 -10.65 10.52
N PRO A 171 -26.81 -11.93 10.91
CA PRO A 171 -26.17 -12.95 10.08
C PRO A 171 -26.77 -13.09 8.68
N GLN A 172 -28.06 -12.82 8.51
CA GLN A 172 -28.75 -12.90 7.20
C GLN A 172 -28.30 -11.79 6.24
N ARG A 173 -27.67 -10.73 6.74
CA ARG A 173 -27.12 -9.63 5.94
C ARG A 173 -25.70 -9.90 5.49
N ILE A 174 -25.05 -10.97 5.92
CA ILE A 174 -23.64 -11.25 5.66
C ILE A 174 -23.50 -12.51 4.81
N ILE A 175 -22.96 -12.35 3.61
CA ILE A 175 -22.61 -13.42 2.69
C ILE A 175 -21.10 -13.67 2.81
N ARG A 176 -20.67 -14.93 2.96
CA ARG A 176 -19.25 -15.32 3.00
C ARG A 176 -18.81 -15.76 1.62
N GLU A 177 -17.70 -15.19 1.16
CA GLU A 177 -16.94 -15.63 0.01
C GLU A 177 -15.55 -16.05 0.51
N ASP A 178 -15.26 -17.32 0.56
CA ASP A 178 -14.09 -17.91 1.23
C ASP A 178 -13.12 -18.64 0.27
N GLN A 179 -13.27 -18.44 -1.04
CA GLN A 179 -12.46 -19.11 -2.06
C GLN A 179 -11.36 -18.20 -2.65
N ALA A 180 -11.55 -16.91 -2.60
CA ALA A 180 -10.65 -15.96 -3.24
C ALA A 180 -9.25 -15.96 -2.62
N THR A 181 -8.23 -15.91 -3.47
CA THR A 181 -6.80 -15.86 -3.10
C THR A 181 -6.13 -14.56 -3.56
N SER A 182 -6.84 -13.71 -4.29
CA SER A 182 -6.37 -12.42 -4.80
C SER A 182 -7.47 -11.36 -4.72
N THR A 183 -7.08 -10.08 -4.78
CA THR A 183 -8.05 -8.98 -4.77
C THR A 183 -8.99 -9.05 -5.97
N GLN A 184 -8.51 -9.48 -7.13
CA GLN A 184 -9.33 -9.62 -8.33
C GLN A 184 -10.39 -10.72 -8.17
N GLU A 185 -9.99 -11.86 -7.59
CA GLU A 185 -10.92 -12.94 -7.24
C GLU A 185 -11.93 -12.51 -6.16
N ASN A 186 -11.47 -11.77 -5.13
CA ASN A 186 -12.37 -11.21 -4.13
C ASN A 186 -13.50 -10.38 -4.79
N LEU A 187 -13.15 -9.52 -5.73
CA LEU A 187 -14.13 -8.70 -6.44
C LEU A 187 -15.03 -9.54 -7.34
N THR A 188 -14.45 -10.43 -8.16
CA THR A 188 -15.20 -11.26 -9.11
C THR A 188 -16.18 -12.17 -8.39
N TYR A 189 -15.71 -12.96 -7.41
CA TYR A 189 -16.55 -13.91 -6.70
C TYR A 189 -17.60 -13.23 -5.82
N SER A 190 -17.27 -12.06 -5.25
CA SER A 190 -18.28 -11.27 -4.54
C SER A 190 -19.38 -10.79 -5.48
N MET A 191 -19.03 -10.31 -6.71
CA MET A 191 -20.02 -9.87 -7.68
C MET A 191 -20.87 -11.03 -8.20
N ASP A 192 -20.33 -12.24 -8.34
CA ASP A 192 -21.09 -13.44 -8.70
C ASP A 192 -22.13 -13.81 -7.62
N LEU A 193 -21.86 -13.46 -6.35
CA LEU A 193 -22.80 -13.70 -5.25
C LEU A 193 -23.90 -12.65 -5.12
N ILE A 194 -23.60 -11.37 -5.45
CA ILE A 194 -24.55 -10.26 -5.27
C ILE A 194 -25.24 -9.80 -6.55
N GLY A 195 -24.73 -10.18 -7.71
CA GLY A 195 -25.23 -9.81 -9.04
C GLY A 195 -24.48 -8.66 -9.68
N TRP A 196 -24.10 -8.83 -10.96
CA TRP A 196 -23.36 -7.83 -11.76
C TRP A 196 -24.18 -6.59 -12.11
N GLU A 197 -25.50 -6.62 -11.94
CA GLU A 197 -26.38 -5.46 -12.08
C GLU A 197 -26.08 -4.36 -11.05
N TYR A 198 -25.42 -4.71 -9.93
CA TYR A 198 -24.99 -3.76 -8.90
C TYR A 198 -23.58 -3.19 -9.12
N ALA A 199 -22.90 -3.54 -10.22
CA ALA A 199 -21.49 -3.19 -10.47
C ALA A 199 -21.18 -1.66 -10.38
N SER A 200 -22.18 -0.79 -10.69
CA SER A 200 -22.03 0.67 -10.61
C SER A 200 -22.50 1.28 -9.28
N SER A 201 -22.96 0.45 -8.33
CA SER A 201 -23.52 0.93 -7.06
C SER A 201 -23.01 0.18 -5.83
N VAL A 202 -22.12 -0.79 -6.01
CA VAL A 202 -21.56 -1.57 -4.91
C VAL A 202 -20.54 -0.74 -4.12
N GLY A 203 -20.59 -0.83 -2.79
CA GLY A 203 -19.57 -0.28 -1.91
C GLY A 203 -18.41 -1.26 -1.72
N ILE A 204 -17.17 -0.79 -1.73
CA ILE A 204 -15.98 -1.60 -1.43
C ILE A 204 -15.25 -1.00 -0.22
N VAL A 205 -15.17 -1.78 0.87
CA VAL A 205 -14.40 -1.45 2.06
C VAL A 205 -12.99 -2.03 1.93
N SER A 206 -11.99 -1.18 2.03
CA SER A 206 -10.58 -1.59 2.10
C SER A 206 -9.75 -0.56 2.86
N SER A 207 -8.50 -0.90 3.20
CA SER A 207 -7.57 0.06 3.81
C SER A 207 -7.34 1.24 2.88
N GLU A 208 -7.24 2.46 3.43
CA GLU A 208 -7.16 3.71 2.65
C GLU A 208 -6.03 3.71 1.62
N TYR A 209 -4.87 3.12 1.96
CA TYR A 209 -3.74 3.00 1.04
C TYR A 209 -4.03 2.05 -0.14
N HIS A 210 -4.91 1.05 0.03
CA HIS A 210 -5.20 0.03 -0.98
C HIS A 210 -6.34 0.41 -1.94
N LEU A 211 -7.17 1.38 -1.59
CA LEU A 211 -8.38 1.76 -2.35
C LEU A 211 -8.10 2.11 -3.81
N PHE A 212 -6.98 2.78 -4.09
CA PHE A 212 -6.64 3.14 -5.47
C PHE A 212 -6.47 1.91 -6.36
N ARG A 213 -5.69 0.91 -5.91
CA ARG A 213 -5.45 -0.32 -6.66
C ARG A 213 -6.71 -1.20 -6.73
N ALA A 214 -7.47 -1.30 -5.64
CA ALA A 214 -8.77 -1.98 -5.66
C ALA A 214 -9.74 -1.36 -6.67
N ARG A 215 -9.78 -0.01 -6.78
CA ARG A 215 -10.57 0.68 -7.80
C ARG A 215 -10.09 0.40 -9.22
N LEU A 216 -8.76 0.34 -9.46
CA LEU A 216 -8.24 -0.03 -10.78
C LEU A 216 -8.71 -1.43 -11.19
N MET A 217 -8.55 -2.42 -10.30
CA MET A 217 -9.01 -3.80 -10.54
C MET A 217 -10.52 -3.88 -10.76
N ALA A 218 -11.31 -3.16 -9.95
CA ALA A 218 -12.75 -3.10 -10.10
C ALA A 218 -13.15 -2.52 -11.47
N ARG A 219 -12.50 -1.45 -11.94
CA ARG A 219 -12.76 -0.85 -13.26
C ARG A 219 -12.42 -1.76 -14.42
N GLU A 220 -11.38 -2.58 -14.32
CA GLU A 220 -11.06 -3.59 -15.34
C GLU A 220 -12.14 -4.67 -15.44
N LEU A 221 -12.85 -4.95 -14.34
CA LEU A 221 -14.02 -5.82 -14.30
C LEU A 221 -15.32 -5.12 -14.73
N GLY A 222 -15.26 -3.86 -15.18
CA GLY A 222 -16.44 -3.08 -15.59
C GLY A 222 -17.26 -2.51 -14.43
N MET A 223 -16.70 -2.44 -13.21
CA MET A 223 -17.34 -1.86 -12.04
C MET A 223 -17.00 -0.38 -11.89
N ASP A 224 -17.93 0.39 -11.29
CA ASP A 224 -17.66 1.76 -10.80
C ASP A 224 -18.10 1.89 -9.34
N PRO A 225 -17.33 1.30 -8.42
CA PRO A 225 -17.73 1.15 -7.03
C PRO A 225 -17.57 2.43 -6.21
N ILE A 226 -18.36 2.50 -5.14
CA ILE A 226 -18.21 3.46 -4.05
C ILE A 226 -17.08 2.96 -3.14
N MET A 227 -16.00 3.75 -2.99
CA MET A 227 -14.86 3.34 -2.18
C MET A 227 -15.00 3.83 -0.73
N ILE A 228 -14.96 2.91 0.23
CA ILE A 228 -15.11 3.17 1.66
C ILE A 228 -13.77 2.92 2.35
N PRO A 229 -13.08 3.98 2.81
CA PRO A 229 -11.77 3.86 3.44
C PRO A 229 -11.86 3.34 4.87
N ALA A 230 -11.03 2.35 5.17
CA ALA A 230 -10.66 1.97 6.53
C ALA A 230 -9.32 2.63 6.87
N GLU A 231 -9.32 3.53 7.85
CA GLU A 231 -8.13 4.29 8.23
C GLU A 231 -7.15 3.45 9.05
N THR A 232 -5.86 3.48 8.68
CA THR A 232 -4.80 2.83 9.44
C THR A 232 -4.48 3.64 10.69
N THR A 233 -4.64 3.02 11.86
CA THR A 233 -4.50 3.69 13.18
C THR A 233 -3.09 4.20 13.44
N TYR A 234 -2.06 3.41 13.12
CA TYR A 234 -0.67 3.77 13.44
C TYR A 234 0.01 4.45 12.27
N LEU A 235 0.46 5.69 12.46
CA LEU A 235 1.15 6.49 11.42
C LEU A 235 2.35 5.76 10.81
N SER A 236 3.13 5.02 11.59
CA SER A 236 4.28 4.27 11.10
C SER A 236 3.90 3.15 10.13
N LEU A 237 2.80 2.43 10.41
CA LEU A 237 2.26 1.41 9.51
C LEU A 237 1.62 2.06 8.28
N ARG A 238 0.89 3.17 8.45
CA ARG A 238 0.30 3.94 7.36
C ARG A 238 1.37 4.34 6.33
N VAL A 239 2.48 4.92 6.79
CA VAL A 239 3.62 5.28 5.91
C VAL A 239 4.22 4.04 5.24
N ASN A 240 4.46 2.96 5.99
CA ASN A 240 5.04 1.74 5.44
C ASN A 240 4.14 1.10 4.37
N TYR A 241 2.84 1.01 4.63
CA TYR A 241 1.88 0.45 3.68
C TYR A 241 1.68 1.36 2.46
N PHE A 242 1.66 2.68 2.65
CA PHE A 242 1.59 3.64 1.55
C PHE A 242 2.79 3.50 0.60
N LEU A 243 4.01 3.42 1.12
CA LEU A 243 5.21 3.22 0.30
C LEU A 243 5.19 1.87 -0.44
N ARG A 244 4.73 0.81 0.24
CA ARG A 244 4.54 -0.51 -0.37
C ARG A 244 3.50 -0.48 -1.48
N GLU A 245 2.44 0.28 -1.29
CA GLU A 245 1.36 0.36 -2.26
C GLU A 245 1.77 1.07 -3.54
N ILE A 246 2.65 2.08 -3.49
CA ILE A 246 3.24 2.69 -4.69
C ILE A 246 3.91 1.61 -5.56
N ALA A 247 4.73 0.75 -4.95
CA ALA A 247 5.39 -0.34 -5.68
C ALA A 247 4.38 -1.39 -6.18
N ALA A 248 3.34 -1.70 -5.39
CA ALA A 248 2.30 -2.64 -5.75
C ALA A 248 1.45 -2.15 -6.93
N VAL A 249 1.14 -0.86 -7.00
CA VAL A 249 0.47 -0.24 -8.15
C VAL A 249 1.33 -0.35 -9.41
N TRP A 250 2.63 -0.06 -9.33
CA TRP A 250 3.53 -0.21 -10.48
C TRP A 250 3.64 -1.66 -10.95
N TYR A 251 3.78 -2.59 -10.00
CA TYR A 251 3.78 -4.02 -10.30
C TYR A 251 2.53 -4.41 -11.07
N TYR A 252 1.35 -4.01 -10.56
CA TYR A 252 0.06 -4.28 -11.18
C TYR A 252 -0.06 -3.68 -12.59
N MET A 253 0.34 -2.41 -12.77
CA MET A 253 0.25 -1.73 -14.07
C MET A 253 1.19 -2.29 -15.14
N ILE A 254 2.33 -2.90 -14.75
CA ILE A 254 3.36 -3.38 -15.68
C ILE A 254 3.17 -4.87 -16.01
N LEU A 255 2.83 -5.68 -15.02
CA LEU A 255 2.83 -7.14 -15.13
C LEU A 255 1.41 -7.75 -15.15
N GLY A 256 0.39 -6.96 -14.85
CA GLY A 256 -0.94 -7.46 -14.57
C GLY A 256 -1.01 -8.10 -13.18
N GLY A 257 -2.17 -8.18 -12.58
CA GLY A 257 -2.36 -8.81 -11.27
C GLY A 257 -2.63 -10.30 -11.41
#